data_31a56dc304aab4fa00e762ec7f9008f1
#
_entry.id   31a56dc304aab4fa00e762ec7f9008f1
#
_cell.length_a   1.000
_cell.length_b   1.000
_cell.length_c   1.000
_cell.angle_alpha   90.00
_cell.angle_beta   90.00
_cell.angle_gamma   90.00
#
_symmetry.space_group_name_H-M   'P 1'
#
loop_
_entity.id
_entity.type
_entity.pdbx_description
1 polymer ?
#
loop_
_entity_poly.entity_id
_entity_poly.type
_entity_poly.pdbx_seq_one_letter_code
_entity_poly.pdbx_strand_id
1 'polypeptide(L)'
;MNEIAVVTEQDIPDILRMIHEIYSELSNKEWFSLDSDEEVTSYMMTGGFGLKAMCDGRLAGVFIARAKNLGDENLGYDLKFDEEQRKQSAHMEIAMVRKEYRGQGLQRKMMEESEQILKEQGYHYLLGTAHPDNVASVNTFLKLQYEQVMTKEKYGGMKRSIFCKEI
;
A
#
# COMPACT_ATOMS: atom_id res chain seq x y z
N MET A 1 -17.21 -15.74 5.14
CA MET A 1 -16.32 -16.01 4.00
C MET A 1 -15.61 -14.72 3.60
N ASN A 2 -14.31 -14.79 3.42
CA ASN A 2 -13.50 -13.65 3.02
C ASN A 2 -13.34 -13.61 1.50
N GLU A 3 -13.57 -12.45 0.93
CA GLU A 3 -13.49 -12.23 -0.51
C GLU A 3 -12.63 -11.01 -0.81
N ILE A 4 -11.75 -11.11 -1.80
CA ILE A 4 -10.94 -10.00 -2.28
C ILE A 4 -11.35 -9.68 -3.70
N ALA A 5 -11.60 -8.40 -3.98
CA ALA A 5 -12.05 -7.94 -5.28
C ALA A 5 -11.41 -6.60 -5.63
N VAL A 6 -11.33 -6.30 -6.91
CA VAL A 6 -10.84 -5.01 -7.39
C VAL A 6 -11.85 -3.92 -7.05
N VAL A 7 -11.34 -2.80 -6.54
CA VAL A 7 -12.15 -1.63 -6.21
C VAL A 7 -12.73 -1.01 -7.48
N THR A 8 -14.01 -0.68 -7.42
CA THR A 8 -14.70 0.06 -8.48
C THR A 8 -15.04 1.47 -7.99
N GLU A 9 -15.44 2.34 -8.92
CA GLU A 9 -15.82 3.71 -8.60
C GLU A 9 -16.91 3.77 -7.50
N GLN A 10 -17.83 2.81 -7.51
CA GLN A 10 -18.92 2.75 -6.54
C GLN A 10 -18.44 2.46 -5.12
N ASP A 11 -17.30 1.84 -4.97
CA ASP A 11 -16.72 1.50 -3.67
C ASP A 11 -16.02 2.67 -2.99
N ILE A 12 -15.65 3.71 -3.75
CA ILE A 12 -14.79 4.80 -3.27
C ILE A 12 -15.32 5.47 -2.00
N PRO A 13 -16.59 5.90 -1.92
CA PRO A 13 -17.05 6.58 -0.70
C PRO A 13 -16.88 5.74 0.57
N ASP A 14 -17.19 4.46 0.51
CA ASP A 14 -17.08 3.57 1.67
C ASP A 14 -15.63 3.31 2.04
N ILE A 15 -14.75 3.18 1.04
CA ILE A 15 -13.31 2.99 1.27
C ILE A 15 -12.71 4.23 1.93
N LEU A 16 -13.00 5.42 1.42
CA LEU A 16 -12.50 6.66 2.02
C LEU A 16 -12.97 6.82 3.45
N ARG A 17 -14.23 6.53 3.72
CA ARG A 17 -14.77 6.55 5.08
C ARG A 17 -14.02 5.58 5.98
N MET A 18 -13.80 4.36 5.52
CA MET A 18 -13.05 3.35 6.28
C MET A 18 -11.62 3.80 6.58
N ILE A 19 -10.93 4.37 5.58
CA ILE A 19 -9.57 4.88 5.77
C ILE A 19 -9.54 5.93 6.87
N HIS A 20 -10.48 6.89 6.86
CA HIS A 20 -10.55 7.92 7.89
C HIS A 20 -10.87 7.35 9.27
N GLU A 21 -11.78 6.39 9.34
CA GLU A 21 -12.12 5.72 10.59
C GLU A 21 -10.91 4.99 11.18
N ILE A 22 -10.20 4.22 10.36
CA ILE A 22 -9.01 3.49 10.81
C ILE A 22 -7.90 4.46 11.23
N TYR A 23 -7.68 5.51 10.44
CA TYR A 23 -6.68 6.54 10.77
C TYR A 23 -6.99 7.19 12.12
N SER A 24 -8.26 7.51 12.39
CA SER A 24 -8.66 8.13 13.65
C SER A 24 -8.40 7.23 14.87
N GLU A 25 -8.36 5.93 14.68
CA GLU A 25 -8.12 4.94 15.74
C GLU A 25 -6.63 4.67 15.99
N LEU A 26 -5.73 5.19 15.14
CA LEU A 26 -4.30 4.97 15.32
C LEU A 26 -3.80 5.66 16.58
N SER A 27 -3.10 4.91 17.43
CA SER A 27 -2.47 5.44 18.64
C SER A 27 -1.27 6.32 18.30
N ASN A 28 -0.56 5.99 17.22
CA ASN A 28 0.54 6.79 16.70
C ASN A 28 0.26 7.17 15.24
N LYS A 29 -0.10 8.43 15.02
CA LYS A 29 -0.45 8.93 13.69
C LYS A 29 0.74 9.01 12.73
N GLU A 30 1.97 9.00 13.24
CA GLU A 30 3.17 8.98 12.42
C GLU A 30 3.34 7.66 11.64
N TRP A 31 2.65 6.61 12.05
CA TRP A 31 2.72 5.32 11.35
C TRP A 31 2.08 5.37 9.96
N PHE A 32 1.27 6.37 9.69
CA PHE A 32 0.59 6.51 8.42
C PHE A 32 0.60 7.96 7.94
N SER A 33 1.01 8.16 6.67
CA SER A 33 0.94 9.47 6.02
C SER A 33 -0.36 9.53 5.24
N LEU A 34 -1.32 10.31 5.75
CA LEU A 34 -2.65 10.42 5.13
C LEU A 34 -2.64 11.47 4.02
N ASP A 35 -2.84 11.00 2.79
CA ASP A 35 -3.05 11.86 1.64
C ASP A 35 -4.51 12.32 1.55
N SER A 36 -4.79 13.32 0.72
CA SER A 36 -6.15 13.83 0.53
C SER A 36 -7.05 12.76 -0.11
N ASP A 37 -8.35 12.89 0.07
CA ASP A 37 -9.34 12.00 -0.56
C ASP A 37 -9.21 12.00 -2.08
N GLU A 38 -8.94 13.16 -2.68
CA GLU A 38 -8.75 13.28 -4.12
C GLU A 38 -7.52 12.50 -4.59
N GLU A 39 -6.42 12.59 -3.85
CA GLU A 39 -5.20 11.85 -4.17
C GLU A 39 -5.41 10.35 -4.03
N VAL A 40 -6.00 9.89 -2.92
CA VAL A 40 -6.26 8.47 -2.69
C VAL A 40 -7.20 7.92 -3.77
N THR A 41 -8.24 8.66 -4.13
CA THR A 41 -9.15 8.28 -5.21
C THR A 41 -8.39 8.12 -6.54
N SER A 42 -7.50 9.07 -6.85
CA SER A 42 -6.70 9.02 -8.08
C SER A 42 -5.78 7.80 -8.10
N TYR A 43 -5.21 7.41 -6.97
CA TYR A 43 -4.36 6.21 -6.89
C TYR A 43 -5.12 4.95 -7.30
N MET A 44 -6.38 4.84 -6.90
CA MET A 44 -7.22 3.67 -7.22
C MET A 44 -7.78 3.71 -8.64
N MET A 45 -8.08 4.89 -9.18
CA MET A 45 -8.82 5.01 -10.44
C MET A 45 -7.91 5.24 -11.66
N THR A 46 -6.88 6.06 -11.52
CA THR A 46 -6.02 6.46 -12.65
C THR A 46 -4.54 6.16 -12.44
N GLY A 47 -4.06 6.17 -11.22
CA GLY A 47 -2.65 5.96 -10.89
C GLY A 47 -2.26 4.53 -10.58
N GLY A 48 -3.23 3.65 -10.46
CA GLY A 48 -3.00 2.26 -10.10
C GLY A 48 -4.32 1.53 -9.92
N PHE A 49 -4.44 0.76 -8.84
CA PHE A 49 -5.67 0.06 -8.52
C PHE A 49 -5.80 -0.14 -7.00
N GLY A 50 -7.00 -0.46 -6.58
CA GLY A 50 -7.27 -0.88 -5.20
C GLY A 50 -7.84 -2.28 -5.18
N LEU A 51 -7.54 -3.01 -4.11
CA LEU A 51 -8.20 -4.26 -3.75
C LEU A 51 -8.96 -4.04 -2.45
N LYS A 52 -10.18 -4.54 -2.38
CA LYS A 52 -10.98 -4.51 -1.16
C LYS A 52 -11.13 -5.92 -0.60
N ALA A 53 -11.09 -6.04 0.71
CA ALA A 53 -11.41 -7.28 1.40
C ALA A 53 -12.80 -7.17 2.00
N MET A 54 -13.66 -8.13 1.67
CA MET A 54 -15.00 -8.25 2.21
C MET A 54 -15.07 -9.47 3.12
N CYS A 55 -15.61 -9.28 4.31
CA CYS A 55 -15.85 -10.36 5.26
C CYS A 55 -17.34 -10.40 5.57
N ASP A 56 -18.00 -11.48 5.14
CA ASP A 56 -19.45 -11.68 5.35
C ASP A 56 -20.28 -10.46 4.92
N GLY A 57 -19.96 -9.93 3.74
CA GLY A 57 -20.66 -8.80 3.14
C GLY A 57 -20.27 -7.43 3.68
N ARG A 58 -19.27 -7.34 4.56
CA ARG A 58 -18.80 -6.06 5.14
C ARG A 58 -17.42 -5.73 4.65
N LEU A 59 -17.19 -4.44 4.38
CA LEU A 59 -15.86 -3.95 4.00
C LEU A 59 -14.90 -4.05 5.19
N ALA A 60 -13.91 -4.92 5.07
CA ALA A 60 -12.94 -5.22 6.13
C ALA A 60 -11.59 -4.53 5.95
N GLY A 61 -11.20 -4.26 4.71
CA GLY A 61 -9.90 -3.66 4.45
C GLY A 61 -9.74 -3.23 3.00
N VAL A 62 -8.65 -2.51 2.75
CA VAL A 62 -8.26 -2.04 1.42
C VAL A 62 -6.74 -2.11 1.28
N PHE A 63 -6.31 -2.42 0.07
CA PHE A 63 -4.92 -2.29 -0.35
C PHE A 63 -4.87 -1.49 -1.64
N ILE A 64 -3.96 -0.51 -1.71
CA ILE A 64 -3.83 0.35 -2.89
C ILE A 64 -2.41 0.24 -3.42
N ALA A 65 -2.30 -0.13 -4.69
CA ALA A 65 -1.05 -0.12 -5.44
C ALA A 65 -1.04 1.10 -6.36
N ARG A 66 0.04 1.85 -6.31
CA ARG A 66 0.23 3.03 -7.14
C ARG A 66 1.35 2.76 -8.14
N ALA A 67 1.03 2.85 -9.43
CA ALA A 67 1.96 2.41 -10.48
C ALA A 67 2.26 3.49 -11.52
N LYS A 68 1.34 4.43 -11.74
CA LYS A 68 1.47 5.48 -12.74
C LYS A 68 1.60 6.84 -12.07
N ASN A 69 2.28 7.75 -12.76
CA ASN A 69 2.38 9.15 -12.33
C ASN A 69 3.03 9.31 -10.95
N LEU A 70 4.03 8.47 -10.65
CA LEU A 70 4.75 8.56 -9.39
C LEU A 70 5.58 9.84 -9.28
N GLY A 71 6.13 10.31 -10.41
CA GLY A 71 6.90 11.55 -10.46
C GLY A 71 8.07 11.54 -9.49
N ASP A 72 8.28 12.67 -8.81
CA ASP A 72 9.37 12.84 -7.85
C ASP A 72 9.15 12.03 -6.56
N GLU A 73 7.95 11.52 -6.33
CA GLU A 73 7.63 10.66 -5.20
C GLU A 73 8.10 9.23 -5.39
N ASN A 74 8.54 8.86 -6.59
CA ASN A 74 8.99 7.51 -6.89
C ASN A 74 10.14 7.12 -5.96
N LEU A 75 9.90 6.08 -5.15
CA LEU A 75 10.89 5.57 -4.20
C LEU A 75 12.14 5.03 -4.89
N GLY A 76 12.08 4.76 -6.18
CA GLY A 76 13.25 4.38 -6.96
C GLY A 76 14.37 5.42 -6.92
N TYR A 77 14.05 6.70 -6.71
CA TYR A 77 15.07 7.73 -6.51
C TYR A 77 15.88 7.48 -5.24
N ASP A 78 15.23 7.07 -4.17
CA ASP A 78 15.92 6.73 -2.90
C ASP A 78 16.84 5.54 -3.07
N LEU A 79 16.50 4.60 -3.95
CA LEU A 79 17.29 3.40 -4.23
C LEU A 79 18.30 3.62 -5.35
N LYS A 80 18.43 4.83 -5.85
CA LYS A 80 19.31 5.20 -6.97
C LYS A 80 19.02 4.39 -8.25
N PHE A 81 17.75 4.08 -8.48
CA PHE A 81 17.30 3.45 -9.73
C PHE A 81 17.49 4.40 -10.90
N ASP A 82 17.87 3.87 -12.04
CA ASP A 82 17.88 4.62 -13.29
C ASP A 82 16.45 4.84 -13.81
N GLU A 83 16.31 5.60 -14.89
CA GLU A 83 15.00 5.93 -15.45
C GLU A 83 14.20 4.67 -15.83
N GLU A 84 14.86 3.70 -16.43
CA GLU A 84 14.21 2.46 -16.87
C GLU A 84 13.68 1.66 -15.67
N GLN A 85 14.49 1.52 -14.62
CA GLN A 85 14.06 0.85 -13.39
C GLN A 85 12.90 1.60 -12.75
N ARG A 86 12.93 2.94 -12.72
CA ARG A 86 11.82 3.73 -12.17
C ARG A 86 10.53 3.54 -12.94
N LYS A 87 10.60 3.42 -14.26
CA LYS A 87 9.41 3.14 -15.09
C LYS A 87 8.79 1.78 -14.80
N GLN A 88 9.60 0.83 -14.34
CA GLN A 88 9.18 -0.53 -14.00
C GLN A 88 8.82 -0.69 -12.53
N SER A 89 8.76 0.41 -11.79
CA SER A 89 8.49 0.41 -10.35
C SER A 89 7.03 0.73 -10.05
N ALA A 90 6.49 0.04 -9.06
CA ALA A 90 5.17 0.32 -8.51
C ALA A 90 5.28 0.44 -6.98
N HIS A 91 4.40 1.24 -6.38
CA HIS A 91 4.35 1.42 -4.93
C HIS A 91 3.24 0.58 -4.33
N MET A 92 3.59 -0.14 -3.28
CA MET A 92 2.64 -0.78 -2.36
C MET A 92 2.24 0.31 -1.35
N GLU A 93 1.25 1.13 -1.75
CA GLU A 93 1.05 2.48 -1.20
C GLU A 93 0.29 2.52 0.11
N ILE A 94 -0.88 1.88 0.16
CA ILE A 94 -1.76 1.91 1.33
C ILE A 94 -2.24 0.51 1.64
N ALA A 95 -2.18 0.13 2.90
CA ALA A 95 -2.73 -1.11 3.40
C ALA A 95 -3.44 -0.84 4.72
N MET A 96 -4.73 -1.06 4.77
CA MET A 96 -5.52 -0.87 5.98
C MET A 96 -6.53 -1.99 6.16
N VAL A 97 -6.63 -2.50 7.39
CA VAL A 97 -7.60 -3.51 7.78
C VAL A 97 -8.28 -3.05 9.06
N ARG A 98 -9.61 -3.12 9.11
CA ARG A 98 -10.38 -2.78 10.31
C ARG A 98 -9.92 -3.66 11.48
N LYS A 99 -9.89 -3.07 12.67
CA LYS A 99 -9.40 -3.72 13.88
C LYS A 99 -10.01 -5.11 14.13
N GLU A 100 -11.32 -5.22 13.98
CA GLU A 100 -12.06 -6.47 14.22
C GLU A 100 -11.75 -7.58 13.20
N TYR A 101 -11.11 -7.26 12.09
CA TYR A 101 -10.74 -8.24 11.05
C TYR A 101 -9.24 -8.49 10.97
N ARG A 102 -8.45 -7.91 11.87
CA ARG A 102 -7.00 -8.13 11.89
C ARG A 102 -6.67 -9.54 12.37
N GLY A 103 -5.47 -10.00 12.04
CA GLY A 103 -5.00 -11.33 12.44
C GLY A 103 -5.49 -12.46 11.56
N GLN A 104 -6.20 -12.17 10.47
CA GLN A 104 -6.70 -13.17 9.52
C GLN A 104 -5.90 -13.25 8.23
N GLY A 105 -4.80 -12.50 8.13
CA GLY A 105 -3.95 -12.48 6.95
C GLY A 105 -4.51 -11.70 5.76
N LEU A 106 -5.49 -10.82 5.97
CA LEU A 106 -6.13 -10.07 4.88
C LEU A 106 -5.16 -9.13 4.18
N GLN A 107 -4.34 -8.39 4.93
CA GLN A 107 -3.34 -7.50 4.33
C GLN A 107 -2.38 -8.27 3.45
N ARG A 108 -1.86 -9.38 3.95
CA ARG A 108 -0.95 -10.24 3.20
C ARG A 108 -1.59 -10.76 1.92
N LYS A 109 -2.82 -11.26 2.00
CA LYS A 109 -3.55 -11.77 0.82
C LYS A 109 -3.75 -10.69 -0.23
N MET A 110 -4.15 -9.49 0.17
CA MET A 110 -4.31 -8.37 -0.76
C MET A 110 -2.98 -7.98 -1.41
N MET A 111 -1.88 -8.00 -0.64
CA MET A 111 -0.56 -7.72 -1.17
C MET A 111 -0.13 -8.79 -2.18
N GLU A 112 -0.33 -10.06 -1.88
CA GLU A 112 0.00 -11.17 -2.79
C GLU A 112 -0.77 -11.05 -4.11
N GLU A 113 -2.05 -10.74 -4.06
CA GLU A 113 -2.85 -10.53 -5.27
C GLU A 113 -2.40 -9.30 -6.05
N SER A 114 -2.05 -8.22 -5.34
CA SER A 114 -1.51 -7.01 -5.97
C SER A 114 -0.20 -7.29 -6.68
N GLU A 115 0.68 -8.09 -6.09
CA GLU A 115 1.94 -8.49 -6.72
C GLU A 115 1.69 -9.24 -8.02
N GLN A 116 0.72 -10.14 -8.02
CA GLN A 116 0.38 -10.89 -9.23
C GLN A 116 -0.15 -9.97 -10.33
N ILE A 117 -1.04 -9.07 -9.99
CA ILE A 117 -1.59 -8.09 -10.95
C ILE A 117 -0.48 -7.22 -11.53
N LEU A 118 0.40 -6.69 -10.68
CA LEU A 118 1.50 -5.83 -11.12
C LEU A 118 2.49 -6.57 -12.00
N LYS A 119 2.78 -7.83 -11.67
CA LYS A 119 3.63 -8.67 -12.52
C LYS A 119 3.03 -8.87 -13.91
N GLU A 120 1.75 -9.14 -13.99
CA GLU A 120 1.02 -9.29 -15.26
C GLU A 120 1.01 -7.99 -16.06
N GLN A 121 1.04 -6.84 -15.39
CA GLN A 121 1.09 -5.53 -16.03
C GLN A 121 2.52 -5.12 -16.46
N GLY A 122 3.53 -5.94 -16.17
CA GLY A 122 4.90 -5.71 -16.61
C GLY A 122 5.79 -4.94 -15.62
N TYR A 123 5.36 -4.76 -14.38
CA TYR A 123 6.20 -4.14 -13.35
C TYR A 123 7.20 -5.16 -12.80
N HIS A 124 8.42 -4.70 -12.48
CA HIS A 124 9.52 -5.54 -12.01
C HIS A 124 9.98 -5.19 -10.58
N TYR A 125 9.69 -4.00 -10.10
CA TYR A 125 10.14 -3.53 -8.80
C TYR A 125 8.94 -3.06 -7.98
N LEU A 126 8.75 -3.69 -6.83
CA LEU A 126 7.69 -3.30 -5.89
C LEU A 126 8.33 -2.62 -4.71
N LEU A 127 7.94 -1.40 -4.46
CA LEU A 127 8.51 -0.53 -3.44
C LEU A 127 7.45 -0.13 -2.44
N GLY A 128 7.82 -0.06 -1.18
CA GLY A 128 6.89 0.38 -0.15
C GLY A 128 7.62 0.91 1.07
N THR A 129 6.89 1.57 1.94
CA THR A 129 7.44 2.11 3.18
C THR A 129 6.61 1.68 4.38
N ALA A 130 7.26 1.61 5.53
CA ALA A 130 6.60 1.46 6.82
C ALA A 130 7.40 2.19 7.88
N HIS A 131 6.70 2.71 8.90
CA HIS A 131 7.39 3.23 10.07
C HIS A 131 8.13 2.07 10.75
N PRO A 132 9.41 2.25 11.15
CA PRO A 132 10.19 1.13 11.74
C PRO A 132 9.53 0.49 12.96
N ASP A 133 8.78 1.26 13.74
CA ASP A 133 8.09 0.76 14.93
C ASP A 133 6.75 0.07 14.63
N ASN A 134 6.27 0.18 13.40
CA ASN A 134 5.07 -0.53 12.96
C ASN A 134 5.44 -1.97 12.60
N VAL A 135 5.65 -2.78 13.63
CA VAL A 135 6.16 -4.15 13.50
C VAL A 135 5.28 -5.02 12.60
N ALA A 136 3.97 -4.84 12.67
CA ALA A 136 3.03 -5.62 11.84
C ALA A 136 3.27 -5.39 10.34
N SER A 137 3.40 -4.11 9.93
CA SER A 137 3.67 -3.78 8.52
C SER A 137 5.06 -4.21 8.09
N VAL A 138 6.08 -3.97 8.93
CA VAL A 138 7.44 -4.42 8.66
C VAL A 138 7.48 -5.93 8.43
N ASN A 139 6.85 -6.69 9.34
CA ASN A 139 6.81 -8.15 9.24
C ASN A 139 6.06 -8.63 8.00
N THR A 140 5.00 -7.94 7.59
CA THR A 140 4.28 -8.31 6.37
C THR A 140 5.19 -8.19 5.14
N PHE A 141 5.93 -7.08 5.02
CA PHE A 141 6.92 -6.93 3.94
C PHE A 141 7.97 -8.05 3.98
N LEU A 142 8.54 -8.31 5.15
CA LEU A 142 9.59 -9.32 5.29
C LEU A 142 9.08 -10.73 4.98
N LYS A 143 7.89 -11.08 5.43
CA LYS A 143 7.27 -12.39 5.15
C LYS A 143 6.98 -12.59 3.66
N LEU A 144 6.69 -11.51 2.94
CA LEU A 144 6.51 -11.55 1.49
C LEU A 144 7.82 -11.42 0.73
N GLN A 145 8.95 -11.47 1.46
CA GLN A 145 10.30 -11.47 0.92
C GLN A 145 10.75 -10.15 0.29
N TYR A 146 10.19 -9.03 0.78
CA TYR A 146 10.75 -7.73 0.49
C TYR A 146 12.05 -7.56 1.26
N GLU A 147 13.03 -6.93 0.62
CA GLU A 147 14.26 -6.52 1.27
C GLU A 147 14.08 -5.15 1.91
N GLN A 148 14.47 -5.00 3.17
CA GLN A 148 14.53 -3.70 3.82
C GLN A 148 15.84 -3.03 3.40
N VAL A 149 15.74 -2.04 2.52
CA VAL A 149 16.91 -1.42 1.88
C VAL A 149 17.52 -0.33 2.74
N MET A 150 16.68 0.52 3.33
CA MET A 150 17.16 1.62 4.16
C MET A 150 16.07 2.14 5.08
N THR A 151 16.48 2.94 6.08
CA THR A 151 15.57 3.71 6.92
C THR A 151 16.00 5.17 6.86
N LYS A 152 15.06 6.06 6.59
CA LYS A 152 15.33 7.50 6.50
C LYS A 152 14.08 8.31 6.86
N GLU A 153 14.26 9.61 7.01
CA GLU A 153 13.14 10.54 7.17
C GLU A 153 12.52 10.84 5.81
N LYS A 154 11.20 10.77 5.73
CA LYS A 154 10.39 11.11 4.55
C LYS A 154 9.11 11.81 5.01
N TYR A 155 8.34 12.29 4.07
CA TYR A 155 6.99 12.84 4.33
C TYR A 155 6.97 13.89 5.46
N GLY A 156 7.90 14.85 5.39
CA GLY A 156 7.97 15.92 6.38
C GLY A 156 8.67 15.54 7.68
N GLY A 157 9.62 14.60 7.62
CA GLY A 157 10.45 14.22 8.77
C GLY A 157 10.02 12.93 9.46
N MET A 158 9.04 12.23 8.92
CA MET A 158 8.62 10.93 9.46
C MET A 158 9.63 9.85 9.11
N LYS A 159 10.00 9.02 10.10
CA LYS A 159 10.86 7.87 9.85
C LYS A 159 10.15 6.83 8.99
N ARG A 160 10.84 6.35 7.97
CA ARG A 160 10.34 5.28 7.10
C ARG A 160 11.45 4.30 6.75
N SER A 161 11.16 3.02 6.90
CA SER A 161 11.94 1.96 6.28
C SER A 161 11.42 1.76 4.87
N ILE A 162 12.33 1.64 3.92
CA ILE A 162 12.00 1.44 2.51
C ILE A 162 12.24 -0.02 2.16
N PHE A 163 11.25 -0.64 1.57
CA PHE A 163 11.27 -2.05 1.18
C PHE A 163 11.20 -2.18 -0.33
N CYS A 164 11.88 -3.16 -0.87
CA CYS A 164 11.91 -3.46 -2.30
C CYS A 164 11.82 -4.96 -2.53
N LYS A 165 11.03 -5.33 -3.54
CA LYS A 165 10.96 -6.70 -4.04
C LYS A 165 11.05 -6.68 -5.56
N GLU A 166 11.95 -7.47 -6.11
CA GLU A 166 12.05 -7.66 -7.55
C GLU A 166 11.20 -8.87 -7.96
N ILE A 167 10.37 -8.70 -8.96
CA ILE A 167 9.43 -9.73 -9.42
C ILE A 167 9.58 -10.04 -10.90
#